data_b1085602ea9ba8276faa74f81783c331
#
_entry.id   b1085602ea9ba8276faa74f81783c331
#
_cell.length_a   1.000
_cell.length_b   1.000
_cell.length_c   1.000
_cell.angle_alpha   90.00
_cell.angle_beta   90.00
_cell.angle_gamma   90.00
#
_symmetry.space_group_name_H-M   'P 1'
#
loop_
_entity.id
_entity.type
_entity.pdbx_description
1 polymer ?
#
loop_
_entity_poly.entity_id
_entity_poly.type
_entity_poly.pdbx_seq_one_letter_code
_entity_poly.pdbx_strand_id
1 'polypeptide(L)'
;MNGKTTDPVQERIKIMANTKWVAAWGCAETYTTQNVSNVIEDTTFRYVVYSPLAGSKIRLYFSNRLGHKTAKIDKVSVAPYIGGGKVDVEKAVFVTFDGKRECIMQAGEKFVSDEVDFGTDCGKYFAISLYIKDQTELWCGHWNGGHFIKKFYGVGDYADATEIDVDAIGEGGPYVFLYQADVLTSEDSSAIVAFGDSITAQPWPDWLARRIVEGGITNRSVVRRGIGGNRILREYKCRMKRHYGEIGVERFERDVNIAGADRVFLLHGVNDIIHPNPESPYCPMEHFPSFEDMVSGYTHYINTAHKLGMKIYIATLLPMHRKAADPARTEDMRCRINEWLRANKDIDGLIDFEAAVWNEENHKVFEPVCDSGDHLHPSVEGARRMAYCIPEEFYKS
;
A
#
# COMPACT_ATOMS: atom_id res chain seq x y z
N MET A 1 -31.80 30.41 25.82
CA MET A 1 -30.74 29.61 25.18
C MET A 1 -31.30 29.16 23.83
N ASN A 2 -30.96 29.87 22.75
CA ASN A 2 -31.45 29.56 21.42
C ASN A 2 -30.43 28.61 20.74
N GLY A 3 -30.70 27.31 20.76
CA GLY A 3 -29.99 26.35 19.96
C GLY A 3 -30.36 26.56 18.50
N LYS A 4 -29.43 27.08 17.69
CA LYS A 4 -29.58 27.08 16.23
C LYS A 4 -29.36 25.64 15.77
N THR A 5 -30.47 24.96 15.46
CA THR A 5 -30.43 23.74 14.66
C THR A 5 -30.09 24.15 13.23
N THR A 6 -28.89 23.83 12.77
CA THR A 6 -28.49 23.97 11.37
C THR A 6 -29.34 23.01 10.53
N ASP A 7 -29.91 23.52 9.46
CA ASP A 7 -30.69 22.73 8.50
C ASP A 7 -29.76 21.70 7.85
N PRO A 8 -30.08 20.38 7.92
CA PRO A 8 -29.26 19.32 7.33
C PRO A 8 -28.99 19.49 5.83
N VAL A 9 -29.88 20.21 5.12
CA VAL A 9 -29.73 20.52 3.69
C VAL A 9 -28.67 21.62 3.50
N GLN A 10 -28.64 22.63 4.38
CA GLN A 10 -27.60 23.68 4.34
C GLN A 10 -26.24 23.15 4.77
N GLU A 11 -26.19 22.20 5.68
CA GLU A 11 -24.94 21.51 6.06
C GLU A 11 -24.43 20.63 4.91
N ARG A 12 -25.30 19.89 4.21
CA ARG A 12 -24.95 19.18 2.97
C ARG A 12 -24.47 20.10 1.85
N ILE A 13 -25.11 21.25 1.66
CA ILE A 13 -24.71 22.25 0.65
C ILE A 13 -23.35 22.88 1.01
N LYS A 14 -23.07 23.08 2.29
CA LYS A 14 -21.77 23.59 2.77
C LYS A 14 -20.64 22.57 2.63
N ILE A 15 -20.94 21.28 2.78
CA ILE A 15 -20.01 20.16 2.55
C ILE A 15 -19.69 20.03 1.05
N MET A 16 -20.63 20.34 0.16
CA MET A 16 -20.38 20.31 -1.29
C MET A 16 -19.55 21.49 -1.83
N ALA A 17 -19.31 22.52 -1.04
CA ALA A 17 -18.62 23.73 -1.51
C ALA A 17 -17.08 23.61 -1.55
N ASN A 18 -16.48 22.74 -0.73
CA ASN A 18 -15.03 22.54 -0.66
C ASN A 18 -14.70 21.06 -0.56
N THR A 19 -14.50 20.43 -1.71
CA THR A 19 -14.07 19.03 -1.80
C THR A 19 -12.79 18.89 -2.62
N LYS A 20 -12.01 17.86 -2.30
CA LYS A 20 -10.83 17.48 -3.07
C LYS A 20 -10.72 15.97 -3.21
N TRP A 21 -9.93 15.55 -4.18
CA TRP A 21 -9.57 14.14 -4.35
C TRP A 21 -8.50 13.75 -3.34
N VAL A 22 -8.74 12.64 -2.64
CA VAL A 22 -7.80 12.05 -1.71
C VAL A 22 -7.70 10.55 -1.97
N ALA A 23 -6.47 10.03 -2.08
CA ALA A 23 -6.24 8.61 -2.22
C ALA A 23 -6.72 7.88 -0.95
N ALA A 24 -7.73 7.03 -1.10
CA ALA A 24 -8.32 6.28 0.00
C ALA A 24 -7.70 4.88 0.17
N TRP A 25 -7.24 4.31 -0.92
CA TRP A 25 -6.61 3.00 -0.98
C TRP A 25 -5.57 2.94 -2.10
N GLY A 26 -4.57 2.07 -1.93
CA GLY A 26 -3.60 1.82 -2.99
C GLY A 26 -2.52 0.83 -2.58
N CYS A 27 -1.76 0.38 -3.59
CA CYS A 27 -0.61 -0.50 -3.46
C CYS A 27 0.51 -0.11 -4.43
N ALA A 28 1.73 -0.55 -4.12
CA ALA A 28 2.88 -0.28 -4.97
C ALA A 28 2.86 -1.17 -6.23
N GLU A 29 3.35 -0.64 -7.33
CA GLU A 29 3.40 -1.35 -8.61
C GLU A 29 4.62 -2.26 -8.68
N THR A 30 4.38 -3.54 -8.98
CA THR A 30 5.42 -4.54 -9.23
C THR A 30 5.05 -5.42 -10.43
N TYR A 31 5.97 -6.26 -10.87
CA TYR A 31 5.64 -7.34 -11.79
C TYR A 31 4.85 -8.44 -11.05
N THR A 32 3.82 -8.97 -11.68
CA THR A 32 2.95 -10.01 -11.11
C THR A 32 3.68 -11.30 -10.82
N THR A 33 4.74 -11.59 -11.55
CA THR A 33 5.38 -12.90 -11.58
C THR A 33 6.83 -12.83 -12.02
N GLN A 34 7.57 -13.83 -11.57
CA GLN A 34 8.94 -14.10 -12.01
C GLN A 34 9.00 -14.77 -13.37
N ASN A 35 7.90 -15.37 -13.81
CA ASN A 35 7.77 -16.12 -15.05
C ASN A 35 6.82 -15.43 -16.03
N VAL A 36 7.16 -15.47 -17.29
CA VAL A 36 6.64 -14.72 -18.43
C VAL A 36 5.18 -15.03 -18.82
N SER A 37 4.48 -15.92 -18.11
CA SER A 37 3.26 -16.52 -18.66
C SER A 37 2.03 -16.50 -17.74
N ASN A 38 1.85 -15.47 -16.95
CA ASN A 38 0.53 -15.28 -16.34
C ASN A 38 -0.40 -14.68 -17.38
N VAL A 39 -1.06 -15.56 -18.12
CA VAL A 39 -2.11 -15.20 -19.06
C VAL A 39 -3.44 -15.49 -18.39
N ILE A 40 -4.35 -14.56 -18.45
CA ILE A 40 -5.73 -14.71 -18.04
C ILE A 40 -6.65 -14.55 -19.24
N GLU A 41 -7.80 -15.18 -19.16
CA GLU A 41 -8.86 -15.16 -20.18
C GLU A 41 -10.19 -15.40 -19.46
N ASP A 42 -11.25 -14.77 -19.94
CA ASP A 42 -12.62 -14.92 -19.44
C ASP A 42 -12.70 -14.95 -17.90
N THR A 43 -12.07 -13.97 -17.25
CA THR A 43 -11.93 -13.96 -15.79
C THR A 43 -12.39 -12.66 -15.18
N THR A 44 -13.18 -12.75 -14.12
CA THR A 44 -13.53 -11.63 -13.25
C THR A 44 -12.71 -11.68 -11.96
N PHE A 45 -12.13 -10.54 -11.59
CA PHE A 45 -11.53 -10.30 -10.28
C PHE A 45 -12.41 -9.34 -9.49
N ARG A 46 -12.64 -9.64 -8.21
CA ARG A 46 -13.35 -8.77 -7.28
C ARG A 46 -12.47 -8.46 -6.08
N TYR A 47 -12.13 -7.20 -5.92
CA TYR A 47 -11.28 -6.69 -4.85
C TYR A 47 -12.11 -5.93 -3.83
N VAL A 48 -12.00 -6.30 -2.57
CA VAL A 48 -12.69 -5.62 -1.48
C VAL A 48 -11.76 -4.58 -0.88
N VAL A 49 -12.21 -3.33 -0.90
CA VAL A 49 -11.47 -2.16 -0.47
C VAL A 49 -12.10 -1.59 0.80
N TYR A 50 -11.27 -1.36 1.82
CA TYR A 50 -11.67 -0.61 3.01
C TYR A 50 -11.52 0.88 2.73
N SER A 51 -12.59 1.66 2.93
CA SER A 51 -12.52 3.11 2.82
C SER A 51 -12.44 3.76 4.20
N PRO A 52 -11.32 4.39 4.57
CA PRO A 52 -11.25 5.19 5.80
C PRO A 52 -11.88 6.58 5.64
N LEU A 53 -12.28 6.95 4.41
CA LEU A 53 -12.88 8.24 4.09
C LEU A 53 -14.33 8.08 3.62
N ALA A 54 -15.19 8.99 4.05
CA ALA A 54 -16.48 9.20 3.41
C ALA A 54 -16.30 10.14 2.21
N GLY A 55 -17.05 9.88 1.13
CA GLY A 55 -17.00 10.73 -0.05
C GLY A 55 -18.18 10.51 -1.00
N SER A 56 -18.31 11.41 -1.98
CA SER A 56 -19.45 11.43 -2.91
C SER A 56 -19.17 10.72 -4.23
N LYS A 57 -17.89 10.67 -4.64
CA LYS A 57 -17.45 10.05 -5.89
C LYS A 57 -16.14 9.31 -5.67
N ILE A 58 -15.85 8.37 -6.57
CA ILE A 58 -14.56 7.71 -6.65
C ILE A 58 -13.98 7.83 -8.06
N ARG A 59 -12.66 7.62 -8.17
CA ARG A 59 -11.95 7.33 -9.42
C ARG A 59 -10.91 6.27 -9.19
N LEU A 60 -10.69 5.43 -10.18
CA LEU A 60 -9.82 4.27 -10.10
C LEU A 60 -8.63 4.42 -11.02
N TYR A 61 -7.48 3.95 -10.56
CA TYR A 61 -6.23 4.02 -11.31
C TYR A 61 -5.76 2.63 -11.70
N PHE A 62 -5.52 2.47 -12.98
CA PHE A 62 -5.04 1.23 -13.57
C PHE A 62 -3.67 1.43 -14.20
N SER A 63 -2.85 0.39 -14.23
CA SER A 63 -1.50 0.45 -14.75
C SER A 63 -1.13 -0.78 -15.57
N ASN A 64 -0.64 -0.53 -16.76
CA ASN A 64 0.12 -1.44 -17.59
C ASN A 64 1.56 -0.94 -17.79
N ARG A 65 2.07 -0.13 -16.82
CA ARG A 65 3.40 0.51 -16.88
C ARG A 65 4.54 -0.49 -17.06
N LEU A 66 4.40 -1.65 -16.47
CA LEU A 66 5.39 -2.72 -16.56
C LEU A 66 5.06 -3.74 -17.67
N GLY A 67 3.96 -3.54 -18.39
CA GLY A 67 3.51 -4.40 -19.47
C GLY A 67 4.37 -4.33 -20.71
N HIS A 68 4.38 -5.43 -21.46
CA HIS A 68 5.07 -5.54 -22.73
C HIS A 68 4.12 -5.61 -23.94
N LYS A 69 2.83 -5.79 -23.67
CA LYS A 69 1.75 -5.80 -24.67
C LYS A 69 0.59 -4.94 -24.19
N THR A 70 -0.30 -4.62 -25.11
CA THR A 70 -1.58 -3.98 -24.78
C THR A 70 -2.37 -4.86 -23.83
N ALA A 71 -2.93 -4.26 -22.79
CA ALA A 71 -3.84 -4.90 -21.86
C ALA A 71 -5.23 -4.29 -22.01
N LYS A 72 -6.28 -5.11 -21.96
CA LYS A 72 -7.67 -4.71 -22.05
C LYS A 72 -8.44 -5.23 -20.84
N ILE A 73 -9.17 -4.33 -20.20
CA ILE A 73 -10.20 -4.67 -19.21
C ILE A 73 -11.54 -4.34 -19.85
N ASP A 74 -12.42 -5.33 -20.00
CA ASP A 74 -13.67 -5.15 -20.74
C ASP A 74 -14.77 -4.46 -19.93
N LYS A 75 -14.81 -4.70 -18.62
CA LYS A 75 -15.76 -4.07 -17.70
C LYS A 75 -15.12 -3.84 -16.34
N VAL A 76 -15.48 -2.73 -15.73
CA VAL A 76 -15.21 -2.45 -14.31
C VAL A 76 -16.49 -1.98 -13.65
N SER A 77 -16.78 -2.49 -12.47
CA SER A 77 -17.89 -2.02 -11.64
C SER A 77 -17.46 -1.79 -10.20
N VAL A 78 -18.17 -0.93 -9.51
CA VAL A 78 -18.04 -0.71 -8.06
C VAL A 78 -19.39 -0.91 -7.41
N ALA A 79 -19.41 -1.55 -6.24
CA ALA A 79 -20.62 -1.82 -5.50
C ALA A 79 -20.36 -1.90 -4.00
N PRO A 80 -21.37 -1.66 -3.13
CA PRO A 80 -21.25 -1.92 -1.70
C PRO A 80 -20.97 -3.40 -1.44
N TYR A 81 -19.96 -3.69 -0.60
CA TYR A 81 -19.63 -5.05 -0.20
C TYR A 81 -20.58 -5.53 0.93
N ILE A 82 -21.19 -6.70 0.76
CA ILE A 82 -22.13 -7.26 1.74
C ILE A 82 -21.66 -8.57 2.40
N GLY A 83 -20.42 -9.01 2.10
CA GLY A 83 -19.80 -10.18 2.74
C GLY A 83 -19.64 -11.38 1.80
N GLY A 84 -18.68 -12.28 2.09
CA GLY A 84 -18.53 -13.55 1.40
C GLY A 84 -18.33 -13.49 -0.11
N GLY A 85 -17.68 -12.42 -0.63
CA GLY A 85 -17.54 -12.19 -2.08
C GLY A 85 -18.77 -11.56 -2.74
N LYS A 86 -19.82 -11.27 -1.97
CA LYS A 86 -21.08 -10.72 -2.46
C LYS A 86 -21.10 -9.19 -2.42
N VAL A 87 -21.83 -8.61 -3.37
CA VAL A 87 -22.06 -7.18 -3.50
C VAL A 87 -23.54 -6.86 -3.67
N ASP A 88 -23.95 -5.66 -3.26
CA ASP A 88 -25.25 -5.10 -3.55
C ASP A 88 -25.28 -4.62 -5.00
N VAL A 89 -25.68 -5.52 -5.91
CA VAL A 89 -25.67 -5.26 -7.35
C VAL A 89 -26.68 -4.20 -7.79
N GLU A 90 -27.74 -3.97 -7.01
CA GLU A 90 -28.73 -2.93 -7.31
C GLU A 90 -28.15 -1.52 -7.16
N LYS A 91 -27.07 -1.39 -6.36
CA LYS A 91 -26.31 -0.16 -6.18
C LYS A 91 -24.96 -0.16 -6.93
N ALA A 92 -24.74 -1.15 -7.77
CA ALA A 92 -23.52 -1.21 -8.56
C ALA A 92 -23.50 -0.10 -9.62
N VAL A 93 -22.34 0.50 -9.79
CA VAL A 93 -22.09 1.52 -10.81
C VAL A 93 -20.96 1.03 -11.71
N PHE A 94 -21.19 1.10 -13.02
CA PHE A 94 -20.15 0.81 -13.99
C PHE A 94 -19.17 1.99 -14.10
N VAL A 95 -17.91 1.64 -14.12
CA VAL A 95 -16.81 2.58 -14.33
C VAL A 95 -16.61 2.77 -15.83
N THR A 96 -16.36 4.01 -16.24
CA THR A 96 -16.01 4.33 -17.63
C THR A 96 -14.61 4.93 -17.74
N PHE A 97 -14.12 4.96 -18.98
CA PHE A 97 -12.78 5.40 -19.37
C PHE A 97 -12.92 6.23 -20.64
N ASP A 98 -12.84 7.55 -20.55
CA ASP A 98 -13.18 8.49 -21.63
C ASP A 98 -14.58 8.18 -22.23
N GLY A 99 -15.55 7.92 -21.34
CA GLY A 99 -16.95 7.58 -21.69
C GLY A 99 -17.18 6.15 -22.18
N LYS A 100 -16.15 5.30 -22.29
CA LYS A 100 -16.25 3.90 -22.71
C LYS A 100 -16.22 2.96 -21.51
N ARG A 101 -16.85 1.79 -21.62
CA ARG A 101 -16.81 0.77 -20.57
C ARG A 101 -15.51 -0.02 -20.50
N GLU A 102 -14.79 -0.08 -21.59
CA GLU A 102 -13.51 -0.78 -21.69
C GLU A 102 -12.34 0.13 -21.39
N CYS A 103 -11.33 -0.39 -20.68
CA CYS A 103 -10.04 0.24 -20.47
C CYS A 103 -8.99 -0.47 -21.34
N ILE A 104 -8.40 0.25 -22.28
CA ILE A 104 -7.32 -0.26 -23.13
C ILE A 104 -6.06 0.50 -22.80
N MET A 105 -5.04 -0.19 -22.30
CA MET A 105 -3.76 0.36 -21.90
C MET A 105 -2.65 -0.21 -22.79
N GLN A 106 -1.93 0.65 -23.50
CA GLN A 106 -0.72 0.23 -24.20
C GLN A 106 0.37 -0.20 -23.21
N ALA A 107 1.41 -0.86 -23.71
CA ALA A 107 2.59 -1.16 -22.91
C ALA A 107 3.21 0.14 -22.37
N GLY A 108 3.48 0.20 -21.07
CA GLY A 108 4.03 1.39 -20.41
C GLY A 108 2.99 2.42 -19.91
N GLU A 109 1.70 2.24 -20.23
CA GLU A 109 0.66 3.22 -19.88
C GLU A 109 0.05 3.01 -18.50
N LYS A 110 -0.47 4.11 -17.97
CA LYS A 110 -1.39 4.18 -16.85
C LYS A 110 -2.69 4.84 -17.31
N PHE A 111 -3.79 4.45 -16.72
CA PHE A 111 -5.09 5.03 -17.02
C PHE A 111 -5.85 5.36 -15.73
N VAL A 112 -6.53 6.50 -15.74
CA VAL A 112 -7.44 6.91 -14.66
C VAL A 112 -8.85 6.82 -15.21
N SER A 113 -9.77 6.22 -14.45
CA SER A 113 -11.19 6.19 -14.83
C SER A 113 -11.80 7.59 -14.87
N ASP A 114 -12.92 7.72 -15.55
CA ASP A 114 -13.82 8.84 -15.33
C ASP A 114 -14.27 8.87 -13.85
N GLU A 115 -14.80 10.00 -13.41
CA GLU A 115 -15.42 10.12 -12.10
C GLU A 115 -16.66 9.22 -12.02
N VAL A 116 -16.75 8.44 -10.96
CA VAL A 116 -17.87 7.51 -10.73
C VAL A 116 -18.73 8.07 -9.59
N ASP A 117 -20.00 8.29 -9.84
CA ASP A 117 -20.99 8.68 -8.83
C ASP A 117 -21.29 7.49 -7.90
N PHE A 118 -20.34 7.23 -7.01
CA PHE A 118 -20.41 6.18 -6.01
C PHE A 118 -19.96 6.73 -4.65
N GLY A 119 -20.91 6.80 -3.73
CA GLY A 119 -20.63 7.25 -2.37
C GLY A 119 -19.88 6.20 -1.55
N THR A 120 -18.87 6.64 -0.80
CA THR A 120 -18.18 5.80 0.18
C THR A 120 -18.52 6.26 1.60
N ASP A 121 -18.64 5.30 2.51
CA ASP A 121 -18.80 5.57 3.94
C ASP A 121 -17.50 5.29 4.68
N CYS A 122 -17.14 6.18 5.62
CA CYS A 122 -15.97 5.99 6.47
C CYS A 122 -16.07 4.69 7.27
N GLY A 123 -15.00 3.88 7.23
CA GLY A 123 -14.93 2.62 7.95
C GLY A 123 -15.71 1.47 7.31
N LYS A 124 -16.23 1.64 6.10
CA LYS A 124 -16.96 0.61 5.36
C LYS A 124 -16.14 0.03 4.22
N TYR A 125 -16.63 -1.08 3.69
CA TYR A 125 -16.06 -1.75 2.54
C TYR A 125 -16.91 -1.55 1.30
N PHE A 126 -16.23 -1.42 0.17
CA PHE A 126 -16.82 -1.56 -1.15
C PHE A 126 -16.01 -2.54 -1.99
N ALA A 127 -16.57 -3.02 -3.06
CA ALA A 127 -15.90 -3.94 -3.96
C ALA A 127 -15.72 -3.33 -5.35
N ILE A 128 -14.58 -3.62 -5.96
CA ILE A 128 -14.26 -3.28 -7.33
C ILE A 128 -14.15 -4.60 -8.09
N SER A 129 -15.03 -4.81 -9.05
CA SER A 129 -15.00 -5.98 -9.93
C SER A 129 -14.50 -5.59 -11.30
N LEU A 130 -13.54 -6.33 -11.84
CA LEU A 130 -13.01 -6.12 -13.18
C LEU A 130 -13.05 -7.44 -13.96
N TYR A 131 -13.59 -7.38 -15.16
CA TYR A 131 -13.72 -8.50 -16.09
C TYR A 131 -12.78 -8.33 -17.27
N ILE A 132 -12.04 -9.37 -17.57
CA ILE A 132 -11.11 -9.47 -18.69
C ILE A 132 -11.55 -10.64 -19.55
N LYS A 133 -12.08 -10.34 -20.74
CA LYS A 133 -12.66 -11.32 -21.66
C LYS A 133 -11.60 -12.04 -22.48
N ASP A 134 -10.76 -11.25 -23.14
CA ASP A 134 -9.79 -11.76 -24.10
C ASP A 134 -8.47 -12.13 -23.41
N GLN A 135 -7.73 -13.06 -24.01
CA GLN A 135 -6.43 -13.49 -23.51
C GLN A 135 -5.49 -12.30 -23.28
N THR A 136 -5.13 -12.08 -22.03
CA THR A 136 -4.35 -10.93 -21.60
C THR A 136 -3.15 -11.36 -20.75
N GLU A 137 -1.96 -10.86 -21.08
CA GLU A 137 -0.75 -11.09 -20.27
C GLU A 137 -0.72 -10.17 -19.06
N LEU A 138 -0.55 -10.76 -17.89
CA LEU A 138 -0.44 -10.04 -16.63
C LEU A 138 1.01 -9.71 -16.30
N TRP A 139 1.43 -8.50 -16.60
CA TRP A 139 2.75 -7.99 -16.24
C TRP A 139 2.71 -7.10 -15.01
N CYS A 140 1.71 -6.22 -14.93
CA CYS A 140 1.50 -5.35 -13.79
C CYS A 140 0.64 -6.01 -12.73
N GLY A 141 1.14 -6.04 -11.53
CA GLY A 141 0.40 -6.48 -10.38
C GLY A 141 0.89 -5.78 -9.13
N HIS A 142 0.13 -5.98 -8.07
CA HIS A 142 0.37 -5.31 -6.82
C HIS A 142 0.19 -6.33 -5.70
N TRP A 143 1.28 -6.60 -4.99
CA TRP A 143 1.24 -7.45 -3.82
C TRP A 143 0.88 -6.62 -2.61
N ASN A 144 -0.23 -6.99 -2.00
CA ASN A 144 -0.57 -6.61 -0.66
C ASN A 144 -0.83 -7.90 0.11
N GLY A 145 0.01 -8.18 1.08
CA GLY A 145 -0.25 -9.20 2.08
C GLY A 145 -1.01 -8.57 3.25
N GLY A 146 -1.86 -9.31 3.92
CA GLY A 146 -2.39 -8.83 5.17
C GLY A 146 -3.74 -9.38 5.57
N HIS A 147 -3.99 -9.29 6.85
CA HIS A 147 -5.11 -9.90 7.55
C HIS A 147 -6.49 -9.42 7.06
N PHE A 148 -6.55 -8.22 6.50
CA PHE A 148 -7.82 -7.58 6.11
C PHE A 148 -8.13 -7.63 4.62
N ILE A 149 -7.22 -8.20 3.82
CA ILE A 149 -7.35 -8.21 2.36
C ILE A 149 -8.26 -9.35 1.93
N LYS A 150 -9.26 -9.02 1.12
CA LYS A 150 -10.18 -9.98 0.53
C LYS A 150 -10.20 -9.81 -0.98
N LYS A 151 -9.96 -10.91 -1.68
CA LYS A 151 -9.94 -10.97 -3.13
C LYS A 151 -10.68 -12.22 -3.58
N PHE A 152 -11.43 -12.08 -4.65
CA PHE A 152 -12.18 -13.18 -5.26
C PHE A 152 -11.93 -13.17 -6.76
N TYR A 153 -11.95 -14.31 -7.40
CA TYR A 153 -11.91 -14.41 -8.86
C TYR A 153 -12.72 -15.59 -9.35
N GLY A 154 -13.15 -15.54 -10.60
CA GLY A 154 -13.88 -16.62 -11.24
C GLY A 154 -13.84 -16.51 -12.75
N VAL A 155 -13.94 -17.66 -13.40
CA VAL A 155 -14.07 -17.74 -14.87
C VAL A 155 -15.47 -17.27 -15.26
N GLY A 156 -15.53 -16.30 -16.17
CA GLY A 156 -16.78 -15.69 -16.64
C GLY A 156 -16.94 -14.23 -16.21
N ASP A 157 -17.98 -13.61 -16.73
CA ASP A 157 -18.34 -12.20 -16.47
C ASP A 157 -19.27 -12.07 -15.26
N TYR A 158 -18.71 -11.70 -14.15
CA TYR A 158 -19.41 -11.41 -12.89
C TYR A 158 -19.33 -9.93 -12.49
N ALA A 159 -18.96 -9.05 -13.42
CA ALA A 159 -18.79 -7.63 -13.08
C ALA A 159 -20.08 -6.97 -12.57
N ASP A 160 -21.23 -7.48 -12.98
CA ASP A 160 -22.59 -7.05 -12.58
C ASP A 160 -23.39 -8.15 -11.87
N ALA A 161 -22.72 -9.18 -11.33
CA ALA A 161 -23.35 -10.24 -10.58
C ALA A 161 -23.20 -10.03 -9.06
N THR A 162 -24.23 -10.39 -8.29
CA THR A 162 -24.22 -10.31 -6.83
C THR A 162 -23.09 -11.15 -6.25
N GLU A 163 -22.88 -12.35 -6.75
CA GLU A 163 -21.91 -13.30 -6.26
C GLU A 163 -21.02 -13.78 -7.41
N ILE A 164 -19.76 -13.97 -7.13
CA ILE A 164 -18.88 -14.74 -7.99
C ILE A 164 -18.95 -16.17 -7.48
N ASP A 165 -19.32 -17.13 -8.33
CA ASP A 165 -19.28 -18.56 -8.00
C ASP A 165 -17.84 -19.06 -8.14
N VAL A 166 -17.11 -19.17 -6.99
CA VAL A 166 -15.67 -19.17 -7.09
C VAL A 166 -14.90 -19.80 -5.96
N ASP A 167 -13.67 -20.04 -6.31
CA ASP A 167 -12.58 -20.18 -5.38
C ASP A 167 -12.16 -18.81 -4.84
N ALA A 168 -12.38 -18.58 -3.54
CA ALA A 168 -11.79 -17.44 -2.87
C ALA A 168 -10.27 -17.55 -2.97
N ILE A 169 -9.62 -16.56 -3.56
CA ILE A 169 -8.19 -16.41 -3.40
C ILE A 169 -7.99 -15.95 -1.95
N GLY A 170 -7.44 -16.80 -1.11
CA GLY A 170 -7.08 -16.44 0.25
C GLY A 170 -6.19 -15.18 0.30
N GLU A 171 -5.83 -14.76 1.49
CA GLU A 171 -4.90 -13.67 1.72
C GLU A 171 -3.63 -13.87 0.87
N GLY A 172 -3.33 -12.91 -0.01
CA GLY A 172 -2.20 -12.99 -0.92
C GLY A 172 -2.63 -13.06 -2.39
N GLY A 173 -1.69 -12.95 -3.29
CA GLY A 173 -1.91 -12.81 -4.72
C GLY A 173 -1.98 -11.34 -5.15
N PRO A 174 -1.69 -11.04 -6.42
CA PRO A 174 -1.62 -9.68 -6.92
C PRO A 174 -3.01 -9.06 -7.09
N TYR A 175 -3.09 -7.75 -6.91
CA TYR A 175 -4.11 -6.95 -7.57
C TYR A 175 -3.70 -6.78 -9.02
N VAL A 176 -4.58 -7.13 -9.94
CA VAL A 176 -4.30 -7.09 -11.37
C VAL A 176 -4.65 -5.71 -11.91
N PHE A 177 -3.69 -5.01 -12.49
CA PHE A 177 -3.78 -3.66 -13.05
C PHE A 177 -4.21 -2.56 -12.07
N LEU A 178 -5.21 -2.76 -11.23
CA LEU A 178 -5.70 -1.76 -10.27
C LEU A 178 -4.65 -1.48 -9.19
N TYR A 179 -4.26 -0.21 -9.00
CA TYR A 179 -3.25 0.16 -8.00
C TYR A 179 -3.65 1.30 -7.05
N GLN A 180 -4.73 2.03 -7.33
CA GLN A 180 -5.21 3.10 -6.45
C GLN A 180 -6.71 3.37 -6.66
N ALA A 181 -7.35 3.80 -5.58
CA ALA A 181 -8.69 4.37 -5.57
C ALA A 181 -8.67 5.69 -4.80
N ASP A 182 -9.10 6.76 -5.46
CA ASP A 182 -9.29 8.07 -4.84
C ASP A 182 -10.78 8.29 -4.55
N VAL A 183 -11.04 9.09 -3.53
CA VAL A 183 -12.37 9.49 -3.09
C VAL A 183 -12.48 11.02 -3.15
N LEU A 184 -13.57 11.56 -3.68
CA LEU A 184 -13.89 12.97 -3.60
C LEU A 184 -14.51 13.26 -2.24
N THR A 185 -13.75 13.89 -1.36
CA THR A 185 -14.04 14.07 0.06
C THR A 185 -13.81 15.51 0.52
N SER A 186 -13.99 15.78 1.81
CA SER A 186 -13.82 17.12 2.38
C SER A 186 -12.39 17.67 2.23
N GLU A 187 -12.26 18.98 2.11
CA GLU A 187 -10.98 19.70 1.89
C GLU A 187 -9.95 19.46 3.01
N ASP A 188 -10.40 19.20 4.25
CA ASP A 188 -9.54 18.90 5.40
C ASP A 188 -9.04 17.45 5.45
N SER A 189 -9.47 16.60 4.52
CA SER A 189 -9.02 15.22 4.44
C SER A 189 -7.62 15.10 3.84
N SER A 190 -6.85 14.10 4.27
CA SER A 190 -5.55 13.80 3.65
C SER A 190 -5.20 12.31 3.67
N ALA A 191 -4.19 11.95 2.89
CA ALA A 191 -3.65 10.60 2.82
C ALA A 191 -2.27 10.52 3.50
N ILE A 192 -2.07 9.47 4.28
CA ILE A 192 -0.78 9.05 4.82
C ILE A 192 -0.22 7.99 3.88
N VAL A 193 0.98 8.16 3.38
CA VAL A 193 1.63 7.12 2.55
C VAL A 193 2.53 6.25 3.42
N ALA A 194 2.19 4.99 3.55
CA ALA A 194 3.06 3.98 4.18
C ALA A 194 4.01 3.43 3.12
N PHE A 195 5.27 3.84 3.16
CA PHE A 195 6.28 3.47 2.16
C PHE A 195 7.33 2.51 2.75
N GLY A 196 7.75 1.49 1.98
CA GLY A 196 8.78 0.57 2.43
C GLY A 196 8.87 -0.73 1.62
N ASP A 197 9.26 -1.78 2.31
CA ASP A 197 9.47 -3.12 1.77
C ASP A 197 8.34 -4.12 2.13
N SER A 198 8.67 -5.42 2.26
CA SER A 198 7.70 -6.48 2.61
C SER A 198 7.01 -6.25 3.94
N ILE A 199 7.69 -5.63 4.91
CA ILE A 199 7.10 -5.36 6.23
C ILE A 199 5.99 -4.31 6.11
N THR A 200 6.16 -3.33 5.21
CA THR A 200 5.14 -2.33 4.89
C THR A 200 4.06 -2.89 3.94
N ALA A 201 4.39 -3.88 3.11
CA ALA A 201 3.38 -4.59 2.31
C ALA A 201 2.44 -5.47 3.17
N GLN A 202 2.77 -5.72 4.45
CA GLN A 202 1.96 -6.45 5.42
C GLN A 202 0.97 -5.56 6.20
N PRO A 203 0.22 -6.07 7.20
CA PRO A 203 -1.01 -5.44 7.69
C PRO A 203 -0.86 -4.24 8.62
N TRP A 204 0.36 -3.80 9.01
CA TRP A 204 0.44 -2.65 9.93
C TRP A 204 -0.22 -1.36 9.38
N PRO A 205 -0.17 -1.05 8.06
CA PRO A 205 -0.89 0.11 7.54
C PRO A 205 -2.42 -0.03 7.63
N ASP A 206 -2.93 -1.26 7.48
CA ASP A 206 -4.37 -1.51 7.62
C ASP A 206 -4.81 -1.40 9.08
N TRP A 207 -4.00 -1.87 10.03
CA TRP A 207 -4.25 -1.67 11.46
C TRP A 207 -4.26 -0.18 11.81
N LEU A 208 -3.34 0.59 11.23
CA LEU A 208 -3.31 2.04 11.44
C LEU A 208 -4.57 2.70 10.89
N ALA A 209 -4.98 2.38 9.67
CA ALA A 209 -6.21 2.92 9.06
C ALA A 209 -7.45 2.65 9.93
N ARG A 210 -7.55 1.43 10.50
CA ARG A 210 -8.63 1.07 11.43
C ARG A 210 -8.55 1.84 12.74
N ARG A 211 -7.38 1.88 13.36
CA ARG A 211 -7.14 2.63 14.59
C ARG A 211 -7.56 4.10 14.46
N ILE A 212 -7.20 4.72 13.33
CA ILE A 212 -7.58 6.11 13.02
C ILE A 212 -9.10 6.27 13.01
N VAL A 213 -9.80 5.41 12.28
CA VAL A 213 -11.27 5.46 12.18
C VAL A 213 -11.95 5.11 13.50
N GLU A 214 -11.50 4.07 14.19
CA GLU A 214 -11.99 3.65 15.51
C GLU A 214 -11.77 4.73 16.57
N GLY A 215 -10.69 5.52 16.43
CA GLY A 215 -10.42 6.72 17.24
C GLY A 215 -11.27 7.97 16.89
N GLY A 216 -12.22 7.82 15.95
CA GLY A 216 -13.13 8.91 15.56
C GLY A 216 -12.55 9.90 14.55
N ILE A 217 -11.39 9.62 13.96
CA ILE A 217 -10.79 10.46 12.92
C ILE A 217 -11.29 9.95 11.56
N THR A 218 -12.04 10.79 10.85
CA THR A 218 -12.75 10.41 9.61
C THR A 218 -12.20 11.07 8.35
N ASN A 219 -11.14 11.87 8.49
CA ASN A 219 -10.53 12.64 7.42
C ASN A 219 -9.07 12.23 7.12
N ARG A 220 -8.67 11.02 7.49
CA ARG A 220 -7.33 10.47 7.21
C ARG A 220 -7.43 9.09 6.58
N SER A 221 -6.72 8.89 5.49
CA SER A 221 -6.51 7.57 4.88
C SER A 221 -5.07 7.09 5.06
N VAL A 222 -4.85 5.80 4.87
CA VAL A 222 -3.51 5.20 4.85
C VAL A 222 -3.37 4.42 3.54
N VAL A 223 -2.45 4.86 2.69
CA VAL A 223 -2.17 4.25 1.38
C VAL A 223 -0.84 3.52 1.43
N ARG A 224 -0.87 2.24 1.09
CA ARG A 224 0.29 1.36 1.17
C ARG A 224 1.14 1.46 -0.10
N ARG A 225 2.46 1.59 0.08
CA ARG A 225 3.48 1.58 -0.99
C ARG A 225 4.67 0.68 -0.61
N GLY A 226 4.38 -0.46 0.01
CA GLY A 226 5.37 -1.48 0.34
C GLY A 226 5.58 -2.47 -0.82
N ILE A 227 6.82 -2.88 -1.06
CA ILE A 227 7.19 -3.90 -2.05
C ILE A 227 8.07 -4.97 -1.41
N GLY A 228 7.66 -6.24 -1.48
CA GLY A 228 8.43 -7.35 -0.94
C GLY A 228 9.87 -7.39 -1.49
N GLY A 229 10.87 -7.52 -0.60
CA GLY A 229 12.28 -7.59 -0.99
C GLY A 229 12.90 -6.28 -1.46
N ASN A 230 12.16 -5.18 -1.53
CA ASN A 230 12.65 -3.90 -2.04
C ASN A 230 13.82 -3.35 -1.21
N ARG A 231 14.81 -2.75 -1.87
CA ARG A 231 15.97 -2.12 -1.26
C ARG A 231 15.99 -0.62 -1.53
N ILE A 232 16.64 0.14 -0.65
CA ILE A 232 16.81 1.59 -0.79
C ILE A 232 17.74 1.92 -1.96
N LEU A 233 18.91 1.24 -2.02
CA LEU A 233 20.08 1.74 -2.74
C LEU A 233 20.41 0.99 -4.04
N ARG A 234 20.09 -0.31 -4.12
CA ARG A 234 20.62 -1.15 -5.21
C ARG A 234 19.61 -2.17 -5.69
N GLU A 235 19.52 -2.36 -7.01
CA GLU A 235 18.78 -3.45 -7.61
C GLU A 235 19.45 -4.81 -7.41
N TYR A 236 18.67 -5.87 -7.47
CA TYR A 236 19.21 -7.24 -7.56
C TYR A 236 19.69 -7.54 -8.98
N LYS A 237 20.78 -8.31 -9.10
CA LYS A 237 21.33 -8.77 -10.39
C LYS A 237 20.66 -10.07 -10.87
N CYS A 238 19.34 -10.15 -10.83
CA CYS A 238 18.62 -11.38 -11.19
C CYS A 238 17.32 -11.10 -11.92
N ARG A 239 16.69 -12.18 -12.45
CA ARG A 239 15.37 -12.10 -13.07
C ARG A 239 14.32 -11.51 -12.12
N MET A 240 14.47 -11.75 -10.83
CA MET A 240 13.55 -11.27 -9.79
C MET A 240 13.68 -9.79 -9.48
N LYS A 241 14.69 -9.08 -10.01
CA LYS A 241 14.86 -7.64 -9.77
C LYS A 241 13.56 -6.86 -10.04
N ARG A 242 12.82 -7.26 -11.07
CA ARG A 242 11.56 -6.63 -11.43
C ARG A 242 10.45 -6.90 -10.42
N HIS A 243 10.41 -8.10 -9.84
CA HIS A 243 9.47 -8.46 -8.79
C HIS A 243 9.71 -7.64 -7.52
N TYR A 244 10.96 -7.34 -7.18
CA TYR A 244 11.33 -6.50 -6.05
C TYR A 244 11.17 -4.99 -6.33
N GLY A 245 10.68 -4.62 -7.50
CA GLY A 245 10.47 -3.23 -7.91
C GLY A 245 11.75 -2.45 -8.17
N GLU A 246 11.58 -1.22 -8.58
CA GLU A 246 12.67 -0.24 -8.67
C GLU A 246 13.19 0.07 -7.28
N ILE A 247 14.47 0.48 -7.18
CA ILE A 247 15.05 0.85 -5.87
C ILE A 247 14.29 1.99 -5.21
N GLY A 248 14.33 1.99 -3.89
CA GLY A 248 13.54 2.90 -3.09
C GLY A 248 13.74 4.37 -3.46
N VAL A 249 15.00 4.81 -3.61
CA VAL A 249 15.31 6.21 -3.94
C VAL A 249 14.78 6.65 -5.31
N GLU A 250 14.65 5.74 -6.28
CA GLU A 250 14.13 6.06 -7.62
C GLU A 250 12.60 6.10 -7.67
N ARG A 251 11.92 5.19 -6.92
CA ARG A 251 10.46 5.12 -6.94
C ARG A 251 9.77 6.04 -5.92
N PHE A 252 10.49 6.56 -4.93
CA PHE A 252 9.91 7.26 -3.79
C PHE A 252 9.02 8.44 -4.20
N GLU A 253 9.56 9.40 -4.96
CA GLU A 253 8.79 10.59 -5.37
C GLU A 253 7.50 10.22 -6.10
N ARG A 254 7.56 9.27 -7.04
CA ARG A 254 6.39 8.80 -7.78
C ARG A 254 5.35 8.14 -6.89
N ASP A 255 5.80 7.31 -5.95
CA ASP A 255 4.92 6.46 -5.14
C ASP A 255 4.27 7.24 -3.99
N VAL A 256 4.89 8.34 -3.52
CA VAL A 256 4.34 9.15 -2.43
C VAL A 256 3.54 10.36 -2.93
N ASN A 257 3.82 10.87 -4.14
CA ASN A 257 3.12 12.02 -4.72
C ASN A 257 1.77 11.60 -5.30
N ILE A 258 0.82 11.34 -4.42
CA ILE A 258 -0.54 10.92 -4.75
C ILE A 258 -1.58 11.91 -4.22
N ALA A 259 -2.81 11.79 -4.72
CA ALA A 259 -3.88 12.75 -4.40
C ALA A 259 -4.10 12.90 -2.88
N GLY A 260 -3.98 14.12 -2.40
CA GLY A 260 -4.22 14.50 -1.00
C GLY A 260 -3.19 13.97 0.00
N ALA A 261 -2.07 13.39 -0.44
CA ALA A 261 -1.01 12.97 0.47
C ALA A 261 -0.30 14.18 1.09
N ASP A 262 -0.15 14.18 2.40
CA ASP A 262 0.52 15.26 3.15
C ASP A 262 1.64 14.74 4.05
N ARG A 263 1.78 13.42 4.18
CA ARG A 263 2.82 12.80 5.02
C ARG A 263 3.18 11.39 4.59
N VAL A 264 4.41 11.00 4.92
CA VAL A 264 4.96 9.67 4.68
C VAL A 264 5.33 9.01 6.00
N PHE A 265 4.91 7.76 6.19
CA PHE A 265 5.42 6.86 7.24
C PHE A 265 6.33 5.84 6.57
N LEU A 266 7.63 5.92 6.84
CA LEU A 266 8.67 5.16 6.16
C LEU A 266 9.22 4.05 7.04
N LEU A 267 9.16 2.80 6.57
CA LEU A 267 9.89 1.67 7.11
C LEU A 267 10.59 0.94 5.97
N HIS A 268 11.88 1.16 5.79
CA HIS A 268 12.63 0.63 4.65
C HIS A 268 14.10 0.46 4.99
N GLY A 269 14.79 -0.53 4.39
CA GLY A 269 16.24 -0.69 4.49
C GLY A 269 16.69 -2.05 4.99
N VAL A 270 15.82 -2.88 5.52
CA VAL A 270 16.20 -4.21 6.02
C VAL A 270 16.83 -5.08 4.92
N ASN A 271 16.33 -5.00 3.69
CA ASN A 271 16.81 -5.81 2.57
C ASN A 271 18.18 -5.37 2.03
N ASP A 272 18.60 -4.15 2.31
CA ASP A 272 19.94 -3.67 1.97
C ASP A 272 21.01 -4.36 2.81
N ILE A 273 20.69 -4.76 4.05
CA ILE A 273 21.63 -5.31 5.02
C ILE A 273 21.49 -6.83 5.25
N ILE A 274 20.33 -7.44 4.94
CA ILE A 274 20.10 -8.86 5.19
C ILE A 274 20.36 -9.75 3.96
N HIS A 275 20.17 -9.24 2.75
CA HIS A 275 20.28 -10.04 1.51
C HIS A 275 21.67 -10.18 0.92
N PRO A 276 22.65 -9.24 1.13
CA PRO A 276 23.99 -9.43 0.62
C PRO A 276 24.63 -10.73 1.14
N ASN A 277 25.13 -11.55 0.21
CA ASN A 277 25.64 -12.88 0.51
C ASN A 277 26.80 -13.21 -0.44
N PRO A 278 27.97 -13.69 0.06
CA PRO A 278 29.12 -14.01 -0.77
C PRO A 278 28.86 -15.14 -1.78
N GLU A 279 27.89 -16.00 -1.49
CA GLU A 279 27.48 -17.12 -2.38
C GLU A 279 26.39 -16.71 -3.40
N SER A 280 25.83 -15.50 -3.28
CA SER A 280 24.76 -15.06 -4.16
C SER A 280 25.28 -14.26 -5.36
N PRO A 281 25.11 -14.75 -6.60
CA PRO A 281 25.45 -13.96 -7.78
C PRO A 281 24.47 -12.79 -8.00
N TYR A 282 23.34 -12.76 -7.31
CA TYR A 282 22.25 -11.80 -7.49
C TYR A 282 22.30 -10.63 -6.52
N CYS A 283 22.82 -10.88 -5.34
CA CYS A 283 23.04 -9.91 -4.28
C CYS A 283 24.37 -10.21 -3.59
N PRO A 284 25.51 -10.00 -4.28
CA PRO A 284 26.83 -10.34 -3.75
C PRO A 284 27.18 -9.45 -2.56
N MET A 285 28.17 -9.87 -1.76
CA MET A 285 28.55 -9.19 -0.52
C MET A 285 29.03 -7.75 -0.72
N GLU A 286 29.51 -7.40 -1.91
CA GLU A 286 29.86 -6.01 -2.29
C GLU A 286 28.64 -5.09 -2.33
N HIS A 287 27.44 -5.66 -2.34
CA HIS A 287 26.18 -4.89 -2.22
C HIS A 287 25.83 -4.51 -0.78
N PHE A 288 26.55 -5.04 0.22
CA PHE A 288 26.35 -4.62 1.60
C PHE A 288 26.76 -3.14 1.73
N PRO A 289 25.86 -2.24 2.14
CA PRO A 289 26.14 -0.81 2.12
C PRO A 289 27.12 -0.41 3.23
N SER A 290 27.80 0.72 3.04
CA SER A 290 28.36 1.45 4.15
C SER A 290 27.26 2.12 4.97
N PHE A 291 27.58 2.56 6.17
CA PHE A 291 26.64 3.34 6.99
C PHE A 291 26.29 4.67 6.31
N GLU A 292 27.26 5.31 5.70
CA GLU A 292 27.14 6.56 4.97
C GLU A 292 26.23 6.40 3.74
N ASP A 293 26.28 5.26 3.03
CA ASP A 293 25.36 4.94 1.93
C ASP A 293 23.92 4.90 2.45
N MET A 294 23.66 4.22 3.58
CA MET A 294 22.34 4.15 4.18
C MET A 294 21.83 5.53 4.61
N VAL A 295 22.66 6.31 5.28
CA VAL A 295 22.36 7.70 5.67
C VAL A 295 22.01 8.54 4.44
N SER A 296 22.77 8.41 3.36
CA SER A 296 22.49 9.12 2.10
C SER A 296 21.12 8.75 1.52
N GLY A 297 20.76 7.45 1.55
CA GLY A 297 19.45 6.97 1.11
C GLY A 297 18.29 7.55 1.93
N TYR A 298 18.39 7.55 3.26
CA TYR A 298 17.39 8.17 4.12
C TYR A 298 17.31 9.69 3.93
N THR A 299 18.46 10.35 3.80
CA THR A 299 18.51 11.81 3.53
C THR A 299 17.82 12.16 2.21
N HIS A 300 17.97 11.31 1.19
CA HIS A 300 17.24 11.48 -0.07
C HIS A 300 15.72 11.44 0.14
N TYR A 301 15.20 10.51 0.94
CA TYR A 301 13.78 10.44 1.26
C TYR A 301 13.30 11.68 2.00
N ILE A 302 14.04 12.13 3.02
CA ILE A 302 13.72 13.31 3.82
C ILE A 302 13.62 14.54 2.91
N ASN A 303 14.67 14.80 2.12
CA ASN A 303 14.71 15.96 1.24
C ASN A 303 13.60 15.91 0.17
N THR A 304 13.29 14.73 -0.37
CA THR A 304 12.24 14.56 -1.38
C THR A 304 10.85 14.80 -0.79
N ALA A 305 10.56 14.25 0.40
CA ALA A 305 9.30 14.49 1.09
C ALA A 305 9.09 15.99 1.39
N HIS A 306 10.11 16.65 1.95
CA HIS A 306 10.05 18.07 2.25
C HIS A 306 9.92 18.94 0.99
N LYS A 307 10.60 18.60 -0.10
CA LYS A 307 10.45 19.25 -1.42
C LYS A 307 9.01 19.16 -1.93
N LEU A 308 8.32 18.06 -1.66
CA LEU A 308 6.91 17.86 -1.99
C LEU A 308 5.93 18.54 -1.00
N GLY A 309 6.45 19.19 0.03
CA GLY A 309 5.64 19.80 1.10
C GLY A 309 5.03 18.80 2.07
N MET A 310 5.55 17.56 2.10
CA MET A 310 5.08 16.49 2.96
C MET A 310 5.92 16.38 4.23
N LYS A 311 5.28 16.02 5.34
CA LYS A 311 6.00 15.54 6.53
C LYS A 311 6.50 14.12 6.32
N ILE A 312 7.66 13.80 6.91
CA ILE A 312 8.20 12.44 6.90
C ILE A 312 8.50 11.93 8.32
N TYR A 313 7.89 10.80 8.64
CA TYR A 313 8.09 10.07 9.89
C TYR A 313 8.79 8.75 9.56
N ILE A 314 9.95 8.52 10.15
CA ILE A 314 10.74 7.33 9.81
C ILE A 314 10.71 6.36 10.98
N ALA A 315 10.46 5.10 10.65
CA ALA A 315 10.41 4.03 11.63
C ALA A 315 11.78 3.35 11.79
N THR A 316 12.09 2.93 13.02
CA THR A 316 13.25 2.09 13.32
C THR A 316 13.11 0.73 12.64
N LEU A 317 14.23 0.17 12.17
CA LEU A 317 14.31 -1.19 11.65
C LEU A 317 14.03 -2.19 12.78
N LEU A 318 13.18 -3.18 12.50
CA LEU A 318 12.76 -4.19 13.48
C LEU A 318 13.94 -5.06 13.94
N PRO A 319 13.84 -5.70 15.11
CA PRO A 319 14.73 -6.80 15.46
C PRO A 319 14.68 -7.87 14.36
N MET A 320 15.82 -8.46 14.06
CA MET A 320 15.90 -9.53 13.08
C MET A 320 17.00 -10.50 13.47
N HIS A 321 16.69 -11.78 13.49
CA HIS A 321 17.68 -12.83 13.68
C HIS A 321 17.54 -13.94 12.63
N ARG A 322 16.90 -13.61 11.51
CA ARG A 322 16.94 -14.44 10.32
C ARG A 322 18.39 -14.64 9.89
N LYS A 323 18.70 -15.85 9.45
CA LYS A 323 20.05 -16.21 9.02
C LYS A 323 20.53 -15.31 7.87
N ALA A 324 21.30 -14.28 8.21
CA ALA A 324 22.08 -13.48 7.28
C ALA A 324 23.43 -14.15 7.02
N ALA A 325 24.11 -13.78 5.94
CA ALA A 325 25.44 -14.28 5.64
C ALA A 325 26.50 -13.84 6.69
N ASP A 326 26.31 -12.62 7.23
CA ASP A 326 27.11 -12.07 8.33
C ASP A 326 26.16 -11.45 9.37
N PRO A 327 25.65 -12.27 10.33
CA PRO A 327 24.68 -11.79 11.31
C PRO A 327 25.20 -10.66 12.21
N ALA A 328 26.48 -10.70 12.57
CA ALA A 328 27.08 -9.70 13.46
C ALA A 328 27.17 -8.33 12.78
N ARG A 329 27.61 -8.29 11.53
CA ARG A 329 27.67 -7.07 10.72
C ARG A 329 26.27 -6.51 10.39
N THR A 330 25.32 -7.40 10.13
CA THR A 330 23.93 -7.03 9.85
C THR A 330 23.29 -6.37 11.07
N GLU A 331 23.48 -6.96 12.26
CA GLU A 331 22.94 -6.41 13.51
C GLU A 331 23.64 -5.10 13.91
N ASP A 332 24.98 -5.00 13.76
CA ASP A 332 25.70 -3.75 13.98
C ASP A 332 25.14 -2.62 13.10
N MET A 333 24.96 -2.90 11.81
CA MET A 333 24.43 -1.92 10.87
C MET A 333 22.99 -1.50 11.25
N ARG A 334 22.13 -2.45 11.62
CA ARG A 334 20.75 -2.18 12.07
C ARG A 334 20.74 -1.25 13.30
N CYS A 335 21.57 -1.56 14.30
CA CYS A 335 21.66 -0.75 15.52
C CYS A 335 22.16 0.67 15.20
N ARG A 336 23.21 0.82 14.40
CA ARG A 336 23.74 2.13 14.01
C ARG A 336 22.71 2.96 13.23
N ILE A 337 21.95 2.34 12.32
CA ILE A 337 20.86 3.02 11.62
C ILE A 337 19.80 3.49 12.60
N ASN A 338 19.35 2.62 13.51
CA ASN A 338 18.32 2.98 14.48
C ASN A 338 18.76 4.09 15.45
N GLU A 339 20.03 4.05 15.89
CA GLU A 339 20.64 5.12 16.70
C GLU A 339 20.67 6.46 15.94
N TRP A 340 21.08 6.42 14.66
CA TRP A 340 21.08 7.61 13.82
C TRP A 340 19.68 8.16 13.60
N LEU A 341 18.68 7.31 13.35
CA LEU A 341 17.29 7.72 13.20
C LEU A 341 16.76 8.39 14.47
N ARG A 342 17.06 7.83 15.66
CA ARG A 342 16.67 8.42 16.96
C ARG A 342 17.31 9.79 17.22
N ALA A 343 18.53 10.00 16.72
CA ALA A 343 19.27 11.25 16.87
C ALA A 343 18.96 12.29 15.76
N ASN A 344 18.33 11.88 14.67
CA ASN A 344 18.09 12.73 13.51
C ASN A 344 17.07 13.81 13.80
N LYS A 345 17.39 15.05 13.43
CA LYS A 345 16.54 16.24 13.64
C LYS A 345 15.85 16.72 12.35
N ASP A 346 16.19 16.12 11.22
CA ASP A 346 15.65 16.49 9.92
C ASP A 346 14.35 15.72 9.58
N ILE A 347 13.99 14.71 10.40
CA ILE A 347 12.70 14.01 10.30
C ILE A 347 11.62 14.74 11.12
N ASP A 348 10.38 14.68 10.69
CA ASP A 348 9.24 15.27 11.42
C ASP A 348 8.81 14.46 12.65
N GLY A 349 9.31 13.25 12.78
CA GLY A 349 9.18 12.40 13.96
C GLY A 349 9.69 10.98 13.74
N LEU A 350 10.05 10.35 14.85
CA LEU A 350 10.48 8.95 14.88
C LEU A 350 9.31 8.05 15.27
N ILE A 351 9.15 6.93 14.56
CA ILE A 351 8.25 5.84 14.94
C ILE A 351 9.10 4.68 15.47
N ASP A 352 9.06 4.39 16.76
CA ASP A 352 9.90 3.34 17.32
C ASP A 352 9.23 1.96 17.21
N PHE A 353 9.22 1.42 15.98
CA PHE A 353 8.69 0.08 15.71
C PHE A 353 9.54 -1.03 16.35
N GLU A 354 10.86 -0.81 16.47
CA GLU A 354 11.74 -1.75 17.16
C GLU A 354 11.26 -1.99 18.59
N ALA A 355 11.05 -0.92 19.36
CA ALA A 355 10.60 -1.01 20.74
C ALA A 355 9.17 -1.59 20.88
N ALA A 356 8.33 -1.48 19.86
CA ALA A 356 6.99 -2.03 19.89
C ALA A 356 6.93 -3.57 19.81
N VAL A 357 7.99 -4.20 19.28
CA VAL A 357 7.98 -5.63 18.95
C VAL A 357 9.16 -6.42 19.49
N TRP A 358 10.15 -5.80 20.11
CA TRP A 358 11.31 -6.52 20.65
C TRP A 358 10.96 -7.34 21.88
N ASN A 359 11.78 -8.35 22.17
CA ASN A 359 11.73 -9.09 23.42
C ASN A 359 12.49 -8.35 24.52
N GLU A 360 11.90 -8.19 25.70
CA GLU A 360 12.44 -7.40 26.81
C GLU A 360 13.77 -7.96 27.36
N GLU A 361 14.00 -9.27 27.27
CA GLU A 361 15.23 -9.91 27.72
C GLU A 361 16.35 -9.83 26.67
N ASN A 362 15.96 -9.73 25.37
CA ASN A 362 16.89 -9.68 24.26
C ASN A 362 16.33 -8.83 23.13
N HIS A 363 16.68 -7.56 23.11
CA HIS A 363 16.21 -6.57 22.10
C HIS A 363 16.64 -6.88 20.65
N LYS A 364 17.46 -7.91 20.42
CA LYS A 364 17.86 -8.34 19.08
C LYS A 364 16.87 -9.29 18.41
N VAL A 365 15.85 -9.72 19.14
CA VAL A 365 14.85 -10.67 18.64
C VAL A 365 13.44 -10.12 18.89
N PHE A 366 12.49 -10.61 18.12
CA PHE A 366 11.09 -10.31 18.38
C PHE A 366 10.61 -10.90 19.71
N GLU A 367 9.68 -10.21 20.35
CA GLU A 367 8.78 -10.85 21.29
C GLU A 367 8.08 -12.02 20.57
N PRO A 368 8.03 -13.25 21.14
CA PRO A 368 7.53 -14.43 20.42
C PRO A 368 6.16 -14.26 19.75
N VAL A 369 5.24 -13.54 20.41
CA VAL A 369 3.90 -13.29 19.85
C VAL A 369 3.95 -12.32 18.67
N CYS A 370 5.02 -11.54 18.53
CA CYS A 370 5.21 -10.56 17.45
C CYS A 370 5.94 -11.13 16.22
N ASP A 371 6.52 -12.34 16.33
CA ASP A 371 7.25 -13.00 15.25
C ASP A 371 6.29 -13.82 14.38
N SER A 372 6.38 -13.70 13.05
CA SER A 372 5.66 -14.58 12.13
C SER A 372 6.19 -16.01 12.09
N GLY A 373 7.35 -16.25 12.72
CA GLY A 373 8.09 -17.51 12.71
C GLY A 373 9.24 -17.55 11.70
N ASP A 374 9.44 -16.52 10.90
CA ASP A 374 10.57 -16.40 9.97
C ASP A 374 11.68 -15.49 10.48
N HIS A 375 11.51 -14.91 11.67
CA HIS A 375 12.47 -14.07 12.38
C HIS A 375 12.87 -12.78 11.64
N LEU A 376 11.98 -12.31 10.77
CA LEU A 376 12.14 -11.08 9.98
C LEU A 376 10.84 -10.27 9.89
N HIS A 377 9.73 -10.97 9.64
CA HIS A 377 8.44 -10.31 9.46
C HIS A 377 7.62 -10.36 10.76
N PRO A 378 6.87 -9.29 11.06
CA PRO A 378 5.99 -9.30 12.21
C PRO A 378 4.81 -10.25 11.98
N SER A 379 4.34 -10.87 13.05
CA SER A 379 3.04 -11.55 13.07
C SER A 379 1.88 -10.55 12.94
N VAL A 380 0.65 -11.05 12.87
CA VAL A 380 -0.54 -10.18 12.91
C VAL A 380 -0.57 -9.31 14.18
N GLU A 381 -0.20 -9.88 15.34
CA GLU A 381 -0.11 -9.12 16.59
C GLU A 381 1.06 -8.14 16.59
N GLY A 382 2.23 -8.53 16.04
CA GLY A 382 3.35 -7.62 15.87
C GLY A 382 2.99 -6.42 15.00
N ALA A 383 2.33 -6.65 13.87
CA ALA A 383 1.86 -5.59 12.99
C ALA A 383 0.82 -4.68 13.67
N ARG A 384 -0.05 -5.24 14.52
CA ARG A 384 -0.99 -4.47 15.33
C ARG A 384 -0.25 -3.59 16.33
N ARG A 385 0.71 -4.12 17.08
CA ARG A 385 1.53 -3.34 18.03
C ARG A 385 2.28 -2.21 17.33
N MET A 386 2.86 -2.46 16.14
CA MET A 386 3.49 -1.43 15.33
C MET A 386 2.52 -0.30 15.01
N ALA A 387 1.32 -0.60 14.52
CA ALA A 387 0.33 0.42 14.22
C ALA A 387 -0.10 1.22 15.48
N TYR A 388 -0.21 0.54 16.62
CA TYR A 388 -0.69 1.15 17.87
C TYR A 388 0.40 1.91 18.64
N CYS A 389 1.69 1.72 18.33
CA CYS A 389 2.75 2.54 18.92
C CYS A 389 2.93 3.89 18.23
N ILE A 390 2.38 4.09 17.03
CA ILE A 390 2.47 5.36 16.31
C ILE A 390 1.80 6.46 17.11
N PRO A 391 2.50 7.56 17.47
CA PRO A 391 1.90 8.67 18.21
C PRO A 391 0.74 9.30 17.45
N GLU A 392 -0.35 9.61 18.16
CA GLU A 392 -1.57 10.12 17.53
C GLU A 392 -1.36 11.51 16.89
N GLU A 393 -0.48 12.33 17.43
CA GLU A 393 -0.09 13.62 16.86
C GLU A 393 0.51 13.50 15.45
N PHE A 394 1.04 12.33 15.06
CA PHE A 394 1.59 12.13 13.73
C PHE A 394 0.51 11.98 12.65
N TYR A 395 -0.74 11.69 13.02
CA TYR A 395 -1.84 11.56 12.08
C TYR A 395 -3.09 12.39 12.40
N LYS A 396 -3.18 13.02 13.58
CA LYS A 396 -4.31 13.89 13.95
C LYS A 396 -4.25 15.29 13.36
N SER A 397 -3.03 15.81 13.14
CA SER A 397 -2.79 17.22 12.72
C SER A 397 -2.82 17.39 11.21
#